data_15c3bac0fb69df8631288673d75610a5
#
_entry.id   15c3bac0fb69df8631288673d75610a5
#
_cell.length_a   1.000
_cell.length_b   1.000
_cell.length_c   1.000
_cell.angle_alpha   90.00
_cell.angle_beta   90.00
_cell.angle_gamma   90.00
#
_symmetry.space_group_name_H-M   'P 1'
#
loop_
_entity.id
_entity.type
_entity.pdbx_description
1 polymer ?
#
loop_
_entity_poly.entity_id
_entity_poly.type
_entity_poly.pdbx_seq_one_letter_code
_entity_poly.pdbx_strand_id
1 'polypeptide(L)'
;MSFLESPRFPDAIAYGATGGPGYSTSIVVVSSGHESRNAEWSAARHFYSVTQASKTKAEFDAIAAFFRIAKGRANGFRFKDFSDFQATFTDGLLGTGAGTGLPSYQMTKRYASGSAYESRTITKPVTGTASVKRNGSPVTVGAGAGQIGIDYATGVVTFVADASSSASSITVG
;
A
#
# COMPACT_ATOMS: atom_id res chain seq x y z
N MET A 1 10.08 -0.25 17.15
CA MET A 1 9.78 0.89 16.25
C MET A 1 8.30 1.17 16.39
N SER A 2 7.91 2.39 16.74
CA SER A 2 6.51 2.79 16.86
C SER A 2 6.02 3.37 15.53
N PHE A 3 4.73 3.25 15.27
CA PHE A 3 4.10 3.82 14.10
C PHE A 3 2.98 4.77 14.54
N LEU A 4 3.02 6.00 14.02
CA LEU A 4 2.04 7.04 14.31
C LEU A 4 0.88 6.94 13.32
N GLU A 5 -0.27 6.43 13.79
CA GLU A 5 -1.51 6.44 13.02
C GLU A 5 -2.07 7.87 12.91
N SER A 6 -1.88 8.66 13.97
CA SER A 6 -2.27 10.06 14.06
C SER A 6 -1.27 10.80 14.97
N PRO A 7 -0.89 12.04 14.63
CA PRO A 7 -1.20 12.74 13.38
C PRO A 7 -0.46 12.12 12.18
N ARG A 8 -1.03 12.24 10.98
CA ARG A 8 -0.32 11.95 9.72
C ARG A 8 0.48 13.17 9.26
N PHE A 9 1.41 12.97 8.33
CA PHE A 9 2.13 14.10 7.70
C PHE A 9 1.13 15.08 7.07
N PRO A 10 1.30 16.40 7.23
CA PRO A 10 0.33 17.38 6.76
C PRO A 10 0.08 17.30 5.25
N ASP A 11 -1.19 17.10 4.85
CA ASP A 11 -1.58 16.88 3.47
C ASP A 11 -1.27 18.08 2.55
N ALA A 12 -1.44 19.32 3.05
CA ALA A 12 -1.12 20.53 2.30
C ALA A 12 0.37 20.60 1.91
N ILE A 13 1.23 19.99 2.71
CA ILE A 13 2.67 19.94 2.46
C ILE A 13 3.03 18.73 1.60
N ALA A 14 2.34 17.60 1.78
CA ALA A 14 2.50 16.41 0.95
C ALA A 14 2.03 16.64 -0.49
N TYR A 15 1.06 17.54 -0.70
CA TYR A 15 0.61 17.92 -2.04
C TYR A 15 1.74 18.59 -2.81
N GLY A 16 2.02 18.08 -4.02
CA GLY A 16 3.13 18.55 -4.84
C GLY A 16 4.50 17.96 -4.45
N ALA A 17 4.54 16.98 -3.55
CA ALA A 17 5.76 16.19 -3.33
C ALA A 17 6.18 15.49 -4.63
N THR A 18 7.48 15.50 -4.89
CA THR A 18 8.08 14.79 -6.01
C THR A 18 8.75 13.53 -5.52
N GLY A 19 8.64 12.44 -6.28
CA GLY A 19 9.24 11.17 -5.90
C GLY A 19 8.55 10.00 -6.57
N GLY A 20 8.81 8.81 -6.07
CA GLY A 20 8.23 7.59 -6.61
C GLY A 20 9.00 6.34 -6.20
N PRO A 21 8.74 5.21 -6.87
CA PRO A 21 9.39 3.95 -6.58
C PRO A 21 10.86 3.97 -7.00
N GLY A 22 11.72 3.48 -6.12
CA GLY A 22 13.13 3.23 -6.40
C GLY A 22 13.45 1.76 -6.26
N TYR A 23 14.42 1.30 -7.03
CA TYR A 23 14.93 -0.07 -7.02
C TYR A 23 16.44 -0.07 -6.81
N SER A 24 16.99 -1.15 -6.27
CA SER A 24 18.44 -1.38 -6.24
C SER A 24 18.76 -2.54 -7.16
N THR A 25 19.66 -2.29 -8.12
CA THR A 25 20.13 -3.29 -9.06
C THR A 25 21.65 -3.23 -9.13
N SER A 26 22.29 -4.36 -8.85
CA SER A 26 23.72 -4.52 -9.07
C SER A 26 23.99 -4.91 -10.51
N ILE A 27 24.90 -4.20 -11.16
CA ILE A 27 25.30 -4.45 -12.56
C ILE A 27 26.78 -4.83 -12.56
N VAL A 28 27.10 -6.02 -13.03
CA VAL A 28 28.46 -6.49 -13.24
C VAL A 28 28.75 -6.58 -14.72
N VAL A 29 29.74 -5.82 -15.16
CA VAL A 29 30.23 -5.85 -16.54
C VAL A 29 31.54 -6.63 -16.57
N VAL A 30 31.59 -7.69 -17.35
CA VAL A 30 32.83 -8.47 -17.57
C VAL A 30 33.64 -7.91 -18.72
N SER A 31 34.94 -8.26 -18.78
CA SER A 31 35.89 -7.72 -19.78
C SER A 31 35.47 -7.92 -21.23
N SER A 32 34.63 -8.90 -21.52
CA SER A 32 34.05 -9.12 -22.85
C SER A 32 32.90 -8.18 -23.22
N GLY A 33 32.52 -7.24 -22.31
CA GLY A 33 31.40 -6.34 -22.50
C GLY A 33 30.03 -6.91 -22.17
N HIS A 34 29.95 -8.16 -21.71
CA HIS A 34 28.69 -8.76 -21.28
C HIS A 34 28.28 -8.22 -19.91
N GLU A 35 26.99 -7.88 -19.75
CA GLU A 35 26.42 -7.40 -18.49
C GLU A 35 25.58 -8.48 -17.81
N SER A 36 25.77 -8.65 -16.50
CA SER A 36 24.88 -9.39 -15.61
C SER A 36 24.20 -8.42 -14.66
N ARG A 37 22.89 -8.51 -14.56
CA ARG A 37 22.06 -7.62 -13.72
C ARG A 37 21.37 -8.44 -12.63
N ASN A 38 21.53 -8.02 -11.39
CA ASN A 38 20.89 -8.64 -10.23
C ASN A 38 20.03 -7.61 -9.51
N ALA A 39 18.72 -7.86 -9.41
CA ALA A 39 17.80 -7.05 -8.63
C ALA A 39 17.97 -7.38 -7.13
N GLU A 40 18.45 -6.41 -6.36
CA GLU A 40 18.69 -6.60 -4.92
C GLU A 40 17.41 -6.46 -4.10
N TRP A 41 16.46 -5.66 -4.58
CA TRP A 41 15.18 -5.47 -3.93
C TRP A 41 14.06 -6.16 -4.70
N SER A 42 13.32 -7.02 -4.01
CA SER A 42 12.14 -7.71 -4.57
C SER A 42 10.92 -6.80 -4.71
N ALA A 43 10.90 -5.66 -4.03
CA ALA A 43 9.83 -4.66 -4.08
C ALA A 43 10.41 -3.26 -4.10
N ALA A 44 9.71 -2.34 -4.77
CA ALA A 44 10.09 -0.94 -4.81
C ALA A 44 10.05 -0.30 -3.42
N ARG A 45 10.97 0.61 -3.15
CA ARG A 45 10.95 1.53 -2.01
C ARG A 45 10.62 2.92 -2.51
N HIS A 46 9.64 3.56 -1.88
CA HIS A 46 9.22 4.89 -2.29
C HIS A 46 10.02 5.97 -1.57
N PHE A 47 10.49 6.95 -2.33
CA PHE A 47 11.22 8.10 -1.85
C PHE A 47 10.48 9.36 -2.28
N TYR A 48 10.30 10.31 -1.36
CA TYR A 48 9.61 11.55 -1.64
C TYR A 48 10.43 12.74 -1.17
N SER A 49 10.49 13.77 -2.01
CA SER A 49 10.97 15.09 -1.65
C SER A 49 9.78 16.03 -1.53
N VAL A 50 9.65 16.65 -0.38
CA VAL A 50 8.59 17.62 -0.07
C VAL A 50 9.10 19.05 -0.17
N THR A 51 10.22 19.26 -0.85
CA THR A 51 10.80 20.57 -1.08
C THR A 51 9.92 21.33 -2.06
N GLN A 52 9.14 22.28 -1.56
CA GLN A 52 8.37 23.21 -2.38
C GLN A 52 8.94 24.61 -2.21
N ALA A 53 8.94 25.38 -3.29
CA ALA A 53 9.29 26.79 -3.24
C ALA A 53 8.27 27.53 -2.38
N SER A 54 8.69 28.37 -1.49
CA SER A 54 7.85 29.28 -0.68
C SER A 54 6.80 28.61 0.22
N LYS A 55 7.15 28.38 1.46
CA LYS A 55 6.23 27.92 2.52
C LYS A 55 5.79 29.10 3.36
N THR A 56 4.52 29.10 3.73
CA THR A 56 4.01 30.04 4.74
C THR A 56 4.61 29.69 6.12
N LYS A 57 4.63 30.67 7.03
CA LYS A 57 5.08 30.41 8.40
C LYS A 57 4.26 29.31 9.08
N ALA A 58 2.96 29.26 8.84
CA ALA A 58 2.07 28.23 9.39
C ALA A 58 2.42 26.82 8.91
N GLU A 59 2.74 26.66 7.62
CA GLU A 59 3.18 25.38 7.07
C GLU A 59 4.54 24.95 7.64
N PHE A 60 5.45 25.92 7.80
CA PHE A 60 6.75 25.63 8.41
C PHE A 60 6.59 25.20 9.88
N ASP A 61 5.76 25.90 10.65
CA ASP A 61 5.47 25.54 12.04
C ASP A 61 4.83 24.14 12.13
N ALA A 62 3.94 23.79 11.20
CA ALA A 62 3.32 22.47 11.12
C ALA A 62 4.36 21.36 10.85
N ILE A 63 5.31 21.58 9.92
CA ILE A 63 6.41 20.64 9.67
C ILE A 63 7.27 20.48 10.92
N ALA A 64 7.65 21.59 11.56
CA ALA A 64 8.52 21.56 12.74
C ALA A 64 7.85 20.83 13.91
N ALA A 65 6.56 21.07 14.13
CA ALA A 65 5.78 20.36 15.14
C ALA A 65 5.69 18.85 14.83
N PHE A 66 5.36 18.51 13.58
CA PHE A 66 5.28 17.10 13.15
C PHE A 66 6.61 16.37 13.31
N PHE A 67 7.74 17.02 12.91
CA PHE A 67 9.08 16.44 13.05
C PHE A 67 9.41 16.09 14.50
N ARG A 68 9.02 16.97 15.45
CA ARG A 68 9.23 16.74 16.88
C ARG A 68 8.37 15.60 17.41
N ILE A 69 7.10 15.47 16.96
CA ILE A 69 6.21 14.36 17.33
C ILE A 69 6.73 13.03 16.78
N ALA A 70 7.19 13.02 15.53
CA ALA A 70 7.77 11.84 14.90
C ALA A 70 9.15 11.48 15.49
N LYS A 71 9.76 12.37 16.28
CA LYS A 71 11.14 12.24 16.79
C LYS A 71 12.14 12.01 15.66
N GLY A 72 12.02 12.80 14.61
CA GLY A 72 12.81 12.69 13.40
C GLY A 72 12.54 11.36 12.69
N ARG A 73 13.50 10.44 12.70
CA ARG A 73 13.46 9.14 12.03
C ARG A 73 13.08 7.98 12.95
N ALA A 74 12.72 8.25 14.21
CA ALA A 74 12.49 7.19 15.19
C ALA A 74 11.16 6.47 15.00
N ASN A 75 10.11 7.19 14.59
CA ASN A 75 8.77 6.65 14.40
C ASN A 75 8.39 6.69 12.92
N GLY A 76 7.75 5.60 12.45
CA GLY A 76 7.06 5.61 11.17
C GLY A 76 5.77 6.43 11.26
N PHE A 77 5.29 6.95 10.15
CA PHE A 77 4.08 7.75 10.08
C PHE A 77 3.38 7.60 8.73
N ARG A 78 2.13 8.04 8.64
CA ARG A 78 1.37 8.05 7.40
C ARG A 78 1.74 9.27 6.56
N PHE A 79 2.11 9.01 5.31
CA PHE A 79 2.33 10.00 4.26
C PHE A 79 1.35 9.74 3.12
N LYS A 80 0.70 10.78 2.62
CA LYS A 80 -0.19 10.66 1.47
C LYS A 80 0.55 10.96 0.18
N ASP A 81 0.75 9.93 -0.62
CA ASP A 81 1.18 10.09 -2.00
C ASP A 81 -0.02 10.44 -2.87
N PHE A 82 -0.14 11.68 -3.30
CA PHE A 82 -1.27 12.14 -4.11
C PHE A 82 -1.32 11.50 -5.50
N SER A 83 -0.24 10.90 -5.96
CA SER A 83 -0.21 10.19 -7.24
C SER A 83 -0.65 8.73 -7.11
N ASP A 84 -0.50 8.11 -5.92
CA ASP A 84 -0.73 6.67 -5.73
C ASP A 84 -1.26 6.31 -4.34
N PHE A 85 -2.21 7.08 -3.80
CA PHE A 85 -2.76 6.82 -2.45
C PHE A 85 -3.96 5.87 -2.43
N GLN A 86 -4.51 5.52 -3.59
CA GLN A 86 -5.69 4.67 -3.70
C GLN A 86 -5.42 3.43 -4.54
N ALA A 87 -6.08 2.33 -4.17
CA ALA A 87 -6.34 1.21 -5.05
C ALA A 87 -7.82 1.22 -5.43
N THR A 88 -8.15 0.76 -6.62
CA THR A 88 -9.51 0.64 -7.12
C THR A 88 -9.87 -0.84 -7.27
N PHE A 89 -11.15 -1.15 -7.52
CA PHE A 89 -11.55 -2.54 -7.80
C PHE A 89 -10.98 -3.10 -9.11
N THR A 90 -10.34 -2.26 -9.92
CA THR A 90 -9.72 -2.68 -11.18
C THR A 90 -8.27 -3.12 -10.97
N ASP A 91 -7.55 -2.47 -10.06
CA ASP A 91 -6.12 -2.69 -9.78
C ASP A 91 -5.88 -3.30 -8.39
N GLY A 92 -6.85 -3.24 -7.48
CA GLY A 92 -6.82 -3.89 -6.19
C GLY A 92 -7.26 -5.34 -6.28
N LEU A 93 -6.31 -6.28 -6.19
CA LEU A 93 -6.60 -7.70 -6.22
C LEU A 93 -6.28 -8.34 -4.87
N LEU A 94 -7.18 -9.19 -4.40
CA LEU A 94 -6.93 -10.07 -3.25
C LEU A 94 -6.57 -11.48 -3.70
N GLY A 95 -7.05 -11.90 -4.87
CA GLY A 95 -6.82 -13.22 -5.40
C GLY A 95 -8.11 -13.92 -5.82
N THR A 96 -7.98 -15.19 -6.16
CA THR A 96 -9.12 -16.08 -6.48
C THR A 96 -9.34 -17.00 -5.29
N GLY A 97 -10.52 -16.93 -4.70
CA GLY A 97 -10.92 -17.79 -3.61
C GLY A 97 -11.10 -19.22 -4.10
N ALA A 98 -10.49 -20.18 -3.45
CA ALA A 98 -10.64 -21.60 -3.73
C ALA A 98 -11.02 -22.35 -2.46
N GLY A 99 -12.21 -22.91 -2.44
CA GLY A 99 -12.53 -24.05 -1.59
C GLY A 99 -12.87 -23.78 -0.14
N THR A 100 -12.72 -24.80 0.65
CA THR A 100 -13.13 -24.95 2.04
C THR A 100 -12.12 -24.34 3.01
N GLY A 101 -12.58 -23.56 3.97
CA GLY A 101 -11.77 -22.97 5.03
C GLY A 101 -12.09 -21.48 5.26
N LEU A 102 -11.24 -20.85 6.06
CA LEU A 102 -11.24 -19.39 6.25
C LEU A 102 -10.10 -18.79 5.41
N PRO A 103 -10.31 -18.52 4.12
CA PRO A 103 -9.25 -18.03 3.26
C PRO A 103 -8.87 -16.62 3.68
N SER A 104 -7.57 -16.41 3.85
CA SER A 104 -6.99 -15.10 4.11
C SER A 104 -6.23 -14.62 2.89
N TYR A 105 -6.40 -13.35 2.53
CA TYR A 105 -5.81 -12.75 1.36
C TYR A 105 -5.08 -11.46 1.73
N GLN A 106 -3.87 -11.31 1.20
CA GLN A 106 -3.13 -10.06 1.32
C GLN A 106 -3.69 -9.03 0.32
N MET A 107 -4.02 -7.84 0.79
CA MET A 107 -4.35 -6.73 -0.10
C MET A 107 -3.14 -6.36 -0.96
N THR A 108 -3.35 -6.22 -2.27
CA THR A 108 -2.32 -5.79 -3.22
C THR A 108 -2.87 -4.78 -4.20
N LYS A 109 -2.02 -3.88 -4.67
CA LYS A 109 -2.29 -3.04 -5.83
C LYS A 109 -1.44 -3.50 -7.00
N ARG A 110 -2.09 -3.70 -8.15
CA ARG A 110 -1.45 -4.18 -9.38
C ARG A 110 -1.19 -3.01 -10.33
N TYR A 111 0.04 -2.88 -10.76
CA TYR A 111 0.46 -1.98 -11.82
C TYR A 111 0.69 -2.79 -13.08
N ALA A 112 -0.10 -2.55 -14.13
CA ALA A 112 -0.04 -3.33 -15.35
C ALA A 112 0.35 -2.45 -16.55
N SER A 113 1.19 -3.01 -17.44
CA SER A 113 1.53 -2.44 -18.73
C SER A 113 1.49 -3.56 -19.78
N GLY A 114 0.44 -3.58 -20.59
CA GLY A 114 0.16 -4.71 -21.48
C GLY A 114 -0.10 -6.00 -20.69
N SER A 115 0.63 -7.07 -21.01
CA SER A 115 0.55 -8.34 -20.29
C SER A 115 1.44 -8.42 -19.05
N ALA A 116 2.40 -7.51 -18.90
CA ALA A 116 3.30 -7.47 -17.75
C ALA A 116 2.65 -6.71 -16.57
N TYR A 117 2.94 -7.14 -15.36
CA TYR A 117 2.47 -6.45 -14.16
C TYR A 117 3.41 -6.63 -12.99
N GLU A 118 3.35 -5.67 -12.07
CA GLU A 118 3.94 -5.75 -10.74
C GLU A 118 2.83 -5.57 -9.69
N SER A 119 2.95 -6.27 -8.58
CA SER A 119 1.98 -6.16 -7.49
C SER A 119 2.65 -5.62 -6.23
N ARG A 120 2.16 -4.50 -5.74
CA ARG A 120 2.58 -3.91 -4.47
C ARG A 120 1.67 -4.40 -3.35
N THR A 121 2.26 -4.97 -2.31
CA THR A 121 1.55 -5.33 -1.09
C THR A 121 1.07 -4.07 -0.37
N ILE A 122 -0.23 -4.02 -0.05
CA ILE A 122 -0.83 -2.95 0.77
C ILE A 122 -0.75 -3.38 2.23
N THR A 123 0.13 -2.72 2.99
CA THR A 123 0.19 -2.85 4.44
C THR A 123 -0.40 -1.59 5.06
N LYS A 124 -1.02 -1.74 6.23
CA LYS A 124 -1.60 -0.62 6.99
C LYS A 124 -2.62 0.22 6.18
N PRO A 125 -3.65 -0.40 5.55
CA PRO A 125 -4.72 0.39 4.95
C PRO A 125 -5.34 1.32 6.00
N VAL A 126 -5.88 2.45 5.55
CA VAL A 126 -6.53 3.38 6.48
C VAL A 126 -7.82 2.74 7.01
N THR A 127 -7.99 2.76 8.31
CA THR A 127 -9.16 2.15 8.95
C THR A 127 -10.46 2.74 8.40
N GLY A 128 -11.38 1.86 8.00
CA GLY A 128 -12.71 2.22 7.48
C GLY A 128 -12.73 2.66 6.01
N THR A 129 -11.58 2.67 5.30
CA THR A 129 -11.55 3.05 3.87
C THR A 129 -11.50 1.86 2.92
N ALA A 130 -11.10 0.69 3.42
CA ALA A 130 -11.03 -0.51 2.59
C ALA A 130 -12.42 -1.11 2.37
N SER A 131 -12.72 -1.41 1.12
CA SER A 131 -13.91 -2.13 0.71
C SER A 131 -13.52 -3.35 -0.14
N VAL A 132 -14.30 -4.42 -0.03
CA VAL A 132 -14.03 -5.67 -0.72
C VAL A 132 -15.26 -6.09 -1.52
N LYS A 133 -15.03 -6.59 -2.73
CA LYS A 133 -16.07 -7.21 -3.55
C LYS A 133 -15.74 -8.69 -3.79
N ARG A 134 -16.79 -9.50 -3.81
CA ARG A 134 -16.74 -10.90 -4.20
C ARG A 134 -17.66 -11.11 -5.40
N ASN A 135 -17.12 -11.56 -6.52
CA ASN A 135 -17.85 -11.68 -7.78
C ASN A 135 -18.62 -10.40 -8.18
N GLY A 136 -17.99 -9.22 -7.97
CA GLY A 136 -18.61 -7.93 -8.26
C GLY A 136 -19.55 -7.38 -7.17
N SER A 137 -19.97 -8.19 -6.21
CA SER A 137 -20.87 -7.78 -5.11
C SER A 137 -20.08 -7.32 -3.87
N PRO A 138 -20.47 -6.22 -3.23
CA PRO A 138 -19.83 -5.76 -2.01
C PRO A 138 -19.96 -6.78 -0.89
N VAL A 139 -18.89 -6.94 -0.09
CA VAL A 139 -18.88 -7.78 1.12
C VAL A 139 -18.77 -6.88 2.35
N THR A 140 -19.61 -7.13 3.34
CA THR A 140 -19.64 -6.36 4.58
C THR A 140 -18.48 -6.73 5.50
N VAL A 141 -17.85 -5.74 6.10
CA VAL A 141 -16.84 -5.94 7.14
C VAL A 141 -17.56 -6.26 8.47
N GLY A 142 -17.21 -7.38 9.09
CA GLY A 142 -17.81 -7.81 10.34
C GLY A 142 -17.40 -9.24 10.70
N ALA A 143 -18.03 -9.79 11.77
CA ALA A 143 -17.73 -11.12 12.30
C ALA A 143 -18.79 -12.17 11.97
N GLY A 144 -19.82 -11.84 11.21
CA GLY A 144 -20.89 -12.76 10.82
C GLY A 144 -20.50 -13.65 9.64
N ALA A 145 -21.22 -14.75 9.43
CA ALA A 145 -21.02 -15.63 8.28
C ALA A 145 -21.14 -14.87 6.95
N GLY A 146 -20.22 -15.11 6.03
CA GLY A 146 -20.14 -14.42 4.73
C GLY A 146 -19.59 -12.99 4.79
N GLN A 147 -19.21 -12.52 5.96
CA GLN A 147 -18.54 -11.22 6.16
C GLN A 147 -17.01 -11.37 6.10
N ILE A 148 -16.31 -10.26 6.21
CA ILE A 148 -14.85 -10.23 6.21
C ILE A 148 -14.30 -9.52 7.44
N GLY A 149 -13.22 -10.04 7.99
CA GLY A 149 -12.33 -9.32 8.90
C GLY A 149 -11.19 -8.67 8.12
N ILE A 150 -10.80 -7.47 8.51
CA ILE A 150 -9.63 -6.78 7.94
C ILE A 150 -8.64 -6.51 9.07
N ASP A 151 -7.42 -7.01 8.91
CA ASP A 151 -6.30 -6.62 9.76
C ASP A 151 -5.65 -5.35 9.20
N TYR A 152 -5.92 -4.23 9.83
CA TYR A 152 -5.38 -2.93 9.43
C TYR A 152 -3.89 -2.74 9.76
N ALA A 153 -3.24 -3.68 10.46
CA ALA A 153 -1.79 -3.65 10.66
C ALA A 153 -1.02 -4.31 9.50
N THR A 154 -1.57 -5.39 8.97
CA THR A 154 -0.92 -6.19 7.92
C THR A 154 -1.55 -6.03 6.54
N GLY A 155 -2.79 -5.55 6.45
CA GLY A 155 -3.56 -5.48 5.21
C GLY A 155 -4.10 -6.84 4.77
N VAL A 156 -4.27 -7.77 5.69
CA VAL A 156 -4.84 -9.09 5.41
C VAL A 156 -6.35 -9.05 5.60
N VAL A 157 -7.07 -9.58 4.60
CA VAL A 157 -8.52 -9.81 4.64
C VAL A 157 -8.78 -11.28 4.91
N THR A 158 -9.59 -11.57 5.89
CA THR A 158 -10.01 -12.94 6.24
C THR A 158 -11.51 -13.06 6.10
N PHE A 159 -11.97 -14.05 5.35
CA PHE A 159 -13.39 -14.34 5.24
C PHE A 159 -13.86 -15.14 6.45
N VAL A 160 -14.93 -14.66 7.10
CA VAL A 160 -15.61 -15.40 8.16
C VAL A 160 -16.42 -16.52 7.51
N ALA A 161 -16.36 -17.73 8.10
CA ALA A 161 -16.90 -18.97 7.54
C ALA A 161 -18.17 -18.79 6.69
N ASP A 162 -18.04 -19.14 5.41
CA ASP A 162 -19.14 -19.23 4.49
C ASP A 162 -19.09 -20.60 3.81
N ALA A 163 -20.17 -21.36 3.94
CA ALA A 163 -20.28 -22.71 3.36
C ALA A 163 -20.31 -22.72 1.82
N SER A 164 -20.36 -21.56 1.17
CA SER A 164 -20.54 -21.43 -0.28
C SER A 164 -19.32 -20.89 -1.04
N SER A 165 -18.12 -20.94 -0.48
CA SER A 165 -16.92 -20.35 -1.08
C SER A 165 -16.34 -21.17 -2.26
N SER A 166 -17.11 -21.34 -3.31
CA SER A 166 -16.55 -21.72 -4.60
C SER A 166 -15.86 -20.53 -5.26
N ALA A 167 -14.85 -20.79 -6.11
CA ALA A 167 -13.96 -19.85 -6.79
C ALA A 167 -14.57 -18.44 -7.01
N SER A 168 -14.06 -17.47 -6.30
CA SER A 168 -14.57 -16.08 -6.34
C SER A 168 -13.45 -15.13 -6.71
N SER A 169 -13.71 -14.23 -7.66
CA SER A 169 -12.84 -13.10 -7.91
C SER A 169 -13.01 -12.10 -6.75
N ILE A 170 -11.92 -11.73 -6.10
CA ILE A 170 -11.90 -10.85 -4.94
C ILE A 170 -11.04 -9.65 -5.26
N THR A 171 -11.61 -8.45 -5.09
CA THR A 171 -10.95 -7.18 -5.36
C THR A 171 -11.11 -6.25 -4.17
N VAL A 172 -10.14 -5.34 -3.99
CA VAL A 172 -10.15 -4.30 -2.97
C VAL A 172 -10.08 -2.92 -3.66
N GLY A 173 -10.77 -1.95 -3.15
CA GLY A 173 -10.74 -0.56 -3.63
C GLY A 173 -10.65 0.43 -2.49
#